data_161b12cc14c5b3b0edc9aa4e7fe60973
#
_entry.id   161b12cc14c5b3b0edc9aa4e7fe60973
#
_cell.length_a   1.000
_cell.length_b   1.000
_cell.length_c   1.000
_cell.angle_alpha   90.00
_cell.angle_beta   90.00
_cell.angle_gamma   90.00
#
_symmetry.space_group_name_H-M   'P 1'
#
loop_
_entity.id
_entity.type
_entity.pdbx_description
1 polymer ?
#
loop_
_entity_poly.entity_id
_entity_poly.type
_entity_poly.pdbx_seq_one_letter_code
_entity_poly.pdbx_strand_id
1 'polypeptide(L)'
;MENLSLTLLIILLLGLLLIAGAYTALTIIIQWKLLERMNKPGWVAFIPFGWNYVAYQKCWEQHFFWPFIICNVVIDASKKVFELLTDLLPDNSISFTLFFIYPGASTIIAVIWILATIFYTVYNVRLGIRIARSFGYPPGYGCGIAFLPLFFLGNLVLKNAQYIGNPSEEPFPPITDMPIL
;
A
#
# COMPACT_ATOMS: atom_id res chain seq x y z
N MET A 1 26.80 -30.83 -11.63
CA MET A 1 25.84 -29.83 -12.14
C MET A 1 24.88 -29.33 -11.06
N GLU A 2 24.47 -30.16 -10.10
CA GLU A 2 23.58 -29.77 -8.98
C GLU A 2 24.14 -28.64 -8.09
N ASN A 3 25.43 -28.70 -7.73
CA ASN A 3 26.07 -27.68 -6.91
C ASN A 3 26.12 -26.29 -7.57
N LEU A 4 26.24 -26.22 -8.89
CA LEU A 4 26.25 -24.96 -9.63
C LEU A 4 24.86 -24.31 -9.64
N SER A 5 23.80 -25.11 -9.83
CA SER A 5 22.43 -24.62 -9.79
C SER A 5 22.03 -24.12 -8.39
N LEU A 6 22.45 -24.82 -7.35
CA LEU A 6 22.24 -24.41 -5.94
C LEU A 6 22.97 -23.09 -5.62
N THR A 7 24.21 -22.95 -6.05
CA THR A 7 25.00 -21.73 -5.85
C THR A 7 24.37 -20.52 -6.56
N LEU A 8 23.90 -20.68 -7.79
CA LEU A 8 23.21 -19.63 -8.53
C LEU A 8 21.90 -19.23 -7.86
N LEU A 9 21.14 -20.20 -7.34
CA LEU A 9 19.89 -19.95 -6.61
C LEU A 9 20.14 -19.15 -5.33
N ILE A 10 21.19 -19.49 -4.56
CA ILE A 10 21.57 -18.76 -3.33
C ILE A 10 21.98 -17.32 -3.66
N ILE A 11 22.79 -17.11 -4.70
CA ILE A 11 23.21 -15.76 -5.12
C ILE A 11 22.00 -14.93 -5.54
N LEU A 12 21.09 -15.50 -6.29
CA LEU A 12 19.86 -14.82 -6.73
C LEU A 12 18.97 -14.45 -5.53
N LEU A 13 18.84 -15.34 -4.55
CA LEU A 13 18.05 -15.14 -3.34
C LEU A 13 18.66 -14.05 -2.44
N LEU A 14 19.99 -14.04 -2.28
CA LEU A 14 20.70 -12.98 -1.58
C LEU A 14 20.56 -11.63 -2.28
N GLY A 15 20.67 -11.60 -3.61
CA GLY A 15 20.45 -10.39 -4.40
C GLY A 15 19.05 -9.82 -4.23
N LEU A 16 18.04 -10.68 -4.27
CA LEU A 16 16.64 -10.30 -4.05
C LEU A 16 16.41 -9.75 -2.64
N LEU A 17 17.02 -10.37 -1.63
CA LEU A 17 16.95 -9.93 -0.23
C LEU A 17 17.59 -8.55 -0.03
N LEU A 18 18.73 -8.29 -0.66
CA LEU A 18 19.40 -6.98 -0.62
C LEU A 18 18.53 -5.88 -1.29
N ILE A 19 17.94 -6.17 -2.45
CA ILE A 19 17.04 -5.24 -3.15
C ILE A 19 15.81 -4.94 -2.29
N ALA A 20 15.18 -5.96 -1.70
CA ALA A 20 14.03 -5.80 -0.82
C ALA A 20 14.39 -4.99 0.44
N GLY A 21 15.55 -5.25 1.04
CA GLY A 21 16.06 -4.48 2.18
C GLY A 21 16.32 -3.01 1.85
N ALA A 22 16.93 -2.73 0.70
CA ALA A 22 17.16 -1.37 0.23
C ALA A 22 15.83 -0.63 -0.06
N TYR A 23 14.86 -1.30 -0.68
CA TYR A 23 13.54 -0.74 -0.95
C TYR A 23 12.80 -0.38 0.35
N THR A 24 12.80 -1.28 1.35
CA THR A 24 12.14 -1.02 2.65
C THR A 24 12.82 0.10 3.41
N ALA A 25 14.16 0.13 3.45
CA ALA A 25 14.91 1.20 4.09
C ALA A 25 14.60 2.57 3.48
N LEU A 26 14.60 2.64 2.14
CA LEU A 26 14.31 3.87 1.41
C LEU A 26 12.85 4.34 1.67
N THR A 27 11.90 3.42 1.69
CA THR A 27 10.50 3.72 2.01
C THR A 27 10.36 4.30 3.42
N ILE A 28 11.01 3.70 4.41
CA ILE A 28 10.98 4.20 5.80
C ILE A 28 11.58 5.60 5.90
N ILE A 29 12.72 5.85 5.24
CA ILE A 29 13.36 7.17 5.25
C ILE A 29 12.45 8.25 4.64
N ILE A 30 11.79 7.94 3.53
CA ILE A 30 10.84 8.85 2.88
C ILE A 30 9.66 9.15 3.79
N GLN A 31 9.05 8.11 4.37
CA GLN A 31 7.93 8.24 5.30
C GLN A 31 8.31 9.02 6.55
N TRP A 32 9.50 8.78 7.11
CA TRP A 32 10.03 9.53 8.25
C TRP A 32 10.06 11.02 7.97
N LYS A 33 10.69 11.43 6.86
CA LYS A 33 10.79 12.84 6.49
C LYS A 33 9.44 13.49 6.22
N LEU A 34 8.49 12.77 5.63
CA LEU A 34 7.14 13.28 5.41
C LEU A 34 6.36 13.42 6.71
N LEU A 35 6.53 12.49 7.67
CA LEU A 35 5.93 12.56 9.00
C LEU A 35 6.42 13.82 9.76
N GLU A 36 7.72 14.08 9.73
CA GLU A 36 8.28 15.28 10.35
C GLU A 36 7.68 16.58 9.77
N ARG A 37 7.44 16.61 8.44
CA ARG A 37 6.77 17.76 7.80
C ARG A 37 5.30 17.92 8.20
N MET A 38 4.64 16.83 8.55
CA MET A 38 3.27 16.84 9.08
C MET A 38 3.22 17.10 10.61
N ASN A 39 4.33 17.52 11.22
CA ASN A 39 4.49 17.70 12.67
C ASN A 39 4.14 16.42 13.47
N LYS A 40 4.59 15.27 12.97
CA LYS A 40 4.46 13.97 13.64
C LYS A 40 5.83 13.33 13.84
N PRO A 41 6.01 12.54 14.90
CA PRO A 41 7.29 11.89 15.15
C PRO A 41 7.62 10.88 14.07
N GLY A 42 8.82 10.97 13.47
CA GLY A 42 9.25 10.12 12.36
C GLY A 42 9.30 8.63 12.68
N TRP A 43 9.54 8.25 13.96
CA TRP A 43 9.58 6.84 14.38
C TRP A 43 8.28 6.06 14.11
N VAL A 44 7.15 6.75 13.91
CA VAL A 44 5.87 6.14 13.52
C VAL A 44 5.99 5.40 12.19
N ALA A 45 6.98 5.74 11.33
CA ALA A 45 7.25 5.02 10.09
C ALA A 45 7.65 3.54 10.30
N PHE A 46 8.18 3.19 11.49
CA PHE A 46 8.53 1.80 11.84
C PHE A 46 7.32 0.97 12.29
N ILE A 47 6.21 1.62 12.66
CA ILE A 47 5.00 0.91 13.08
C ILE A 47 4.26 0.43 11.84
N PRO A 48 3.90 -0.86 11.73
CA PRO A 48 3.04 -1.34 10.67
C PRO A 48 1.77 -0.48 10.58
N PHE A 49 1.45 0.01 9.38
CA PHE A 49 0.34 0.94 9.13
C PHE A 49 0.42 2.31 9.83
N GLY A 50 1.48 2.61 10.60
CA GLY A 50 1.65 3.90 11.29
C GLY A 50 1.65 5.07 10.33
N TRP A 51 2.38 4.98 9.21
CA TRP A 51 2.32 5.95 8.12
C TRP A 51 0.89 6.16 7.60
N ASN A 52 0.18 5.05 7.31
CA ASN A 52 -1.18 5.13 6.78
C ASN A 52 -2.12 5.80 7.78
N TYR A 53 -2.04 5.44 9.07
CA TYR A 53 -2.84 6.06 10.12
C TYR A 53 -2.66 7.59 10.16
N VAL A 54 -1.40 8.06 10.15
CA VAL A 54 -1.11 9.50 10.15
C VAL A 54 -1.55 10.16 8.85
N ALA A 55 -1.37 9.50 7.69
CA ALA A 55 -1.81 10.01 6.41
C ALA A 55 -3.35 10.19 6.38
N TYR A 56 -4.12 9.21 6.91
CA TYR A 56 -5.57 9.37 7.06
C TYR A 56 -5.91 10.51 8.02
N GLN A 57 -5.25 10.60 9.19
CA GLN A 57 -5.52 11.63 10.19
C GLN A 57 -5.20 13.04 9.66
N LYS A 58 -4.11 13.22 8.91
CA LYS A 58 -3.61 14.52 8.49
C LYS A 58 -4.06 14.97 7.10
N CYS A 59 -4.26 14.04 6.17
CA CYS A 59 -4.60 14.37 4.78
C CYS A 59 -6.05 14.06 4.41
N TRP A 60 -6.75 13.33 5.26
CA TRP A 60 -8.17 12.97 5.05
C TRP A 60 -8.91 13.03 6.38
N GLU A 61 -9.70 11.99 6.70
CA GLU A 61 -10.43 11.83 7.95
C GLU A 61 -10.08 10.50 8.61
N GLN A 62 -9.80 10.53 9.89
CA GLN A 62 -9.30 9.37 10.64
C GLN A 62 -10.23 8.15 10.57
N HIS A 63 -11.54 8.34 10.45
CA HIS A 63 -12.50 7.23 10.41
C HIS A 63 -12.37 6.36 9.15
N PHE A 64 -11.84 6.89 8.02
CA PHE A 64 -11.58 6.11 6.81
C PHE A 64 -10.40 5.13 6.94
N PHE A 65 -9.60 5.24 7.98
CA PHE A 65 -8.53 4.28 8.27
C PHE A 65 -9.07 2.88 8.60
N TRP A 66 -10.18 2.78 9.33
CA TRP A 66 -10.74 1.50 9.74
C TRP A 66 -11.22 0.63 8.57
N PRO A 67 -12.01 1.14 7.62
CA PRO A 67 -12.34 0.37 6.41
C PRO A 67 -11.11 -0.10 5.63
N PHE A 68 -10.06 0.71 5.57
CA PHE A 68 -8.80 0.32 4.93
C PHE A 68 -8.15 -0.88 5.62
N ILE A 69 -8.06 -0.88 6.95
CA ILE A 69 -7.51 -2.00 7.73
C ILE A 69 -8.38 -3.25 7.56
N ILE A 70 -9.70 -3.12 7.65
CA ILE A 70 -10.62 -4.25 7.47
C ILE A 70 -10.43 -4.90 6.10
N CYS A 71 -10.31 -4.10 5.03
CA CYS A 71 -10.03 -4.63 3.69
C CYS A 71 -8.70 -5.40 3.61
N ASN A 72 -7.63 -4.89 4.23
CA ASN A 72 -6.36 -5.60 4.28
C ASN A 72 -6.49 -6.95 5.00
N VAL A 73 -7.13 -6.96 6.18
CA VAL A 73 -7.36 -8.19 6.96
C VAL A 73 -8.20 -9.20 6.18
N VAL A 74 -9.26 -8.76 5.49
CA VAL A 74 -10.11 -9.63 4.68
C VAL A 74 -9.32 -10.23 3.51
N ILE A 75 -8.50 -9.43 2.81
CA ILE A 75 -7.66 -9.92 1.72
C ILE A 75 -6.66 -10.95 2.21
N ASP A 76 -5.97 -10.69 3.34
CA ASP A 76 -4.98 -11.61 3.88
C ASP A 76 -5.61 -12.87 4.47
N ALA A 77 -6.74 -12.75 5.17
CA ALA A 77 -7.50 -13.89 5.68
C ALA A 77 -8.00 -14.78 4.53
N SER A 78 -8.51 -14.20 3.44
CA SER A 78 -8.99 -14.98 2.29
C SER A 78 -7.87 -15.76 1.60
N LYS A 79 -6.66 -15.19 1.50
CA LYS A 79 -5.47 -15.90 1.00
C LYS A 79 -5.11 -17.09 1.89
N LYS A 80 -5.03 -16.88 3.22
CA LYS A 80 -4.71 -17.93 4.18
C LYS A 80 -5.74 -19.05 4.20
N VAL A 81 -7.02 -18.73 4.08
CA VAL A 81 -8.09 -19.75 3.96
C VAL A 81 -7.91 -20.55 2.69
N PHE A 82 -7.56 -19.90 1.59
CA PHE A 82 -7.31 -20.60 0.32
C PHE A 82 -6.08 -21.52 0.41
N GLU A 83 -4.97 -21.06 1.00
CA GLU A 83 -3.76 -21.85 1.27
C GLU A 83 -4.09 -23.06 2.15
N LEU A 84 -4.80 -22.87 3.27
CA LEU A 84 -5.19 -23.94 4.17
C LEU A 84 -6.08 -24.99 3.47
N LEU A 85 -7.01 -24.56 2.61
CA LEU A 85 -7.85 -25.46 1.83
C LEU A 85 -7.02 -26.26 0.83
N THR A 86 -5.99 -25.67 0.23
CA THR A 86 -5.08 -26.40 -0.67
C THR A 86 -4.20 -27.40 0.06
N ASP A 87 -3.74 -27.09 1.28
CA ASP A 87 -2.91 -27.97 2.09
C ASP A 87 -3.67 -29.16 2.69
N LEU A 88 -4.94 -29.00 3.01
CA LEU A 88 -5.81 -30.05 3.56
C LEU A 88 -6.21 -31.11 2.55
N LEU A 89 -6.02 -30.89 1.27
CA LEU A 89 -6.45 -31.77 0.21
C LEU A 89 -5.20 -32.39 -0.49
N PRO A 90 -4.96 -33.71 -0.39
CA PRO A 90 -3.66 -34.34 -0.66
C PRO A 90 -3.30 -34.58 -2.15
N ASP A 91 -3.95 -33.97 -3.09
CA ASP A 91 -3.70 -34.27 -4.51
C ASP A 91 -3.57 -33.01 -5.38
N ASN A 92 -2.58 -33.00 -6.29
CA ASN A 92 -2.28 -31.88 -7.20
C ASN A 92 -3.40 -31.55 -8.22
N SER A 93 -4.51 -32.30 -8.17
CA SER A 93 -5.74 -32.07 -8.95
C SER A 93 -6.68 -31.03 -8.30
N ILE A 94 -6.32 -30.48 -7.15
CA ILE A 94 -7.21 -29.80 -6.20
C ILE A 94 -7.66 -28.43 -6.67
N SER A 95 -6.78 -27.64 -7.27
CA SER A 95 -7.20 -26.36 -7.85
C SER A 95 -8.29 -26.57 -8.89
N PHE A 96 -8.20 -27.67 -9.61
CA PHE A 96 -9.20 -28.09 -10.62
C PHE A 96 -10.45 -28.68 -9.96
N THR A 97 -10.28 -29.48 -8.89
CA THR A 97 -11.36 -30.19 -8.19
C THR A 97 -12.21 -29.22 -7.35
N LEU A 98 -11.59 -28.27 -6.60
CA LEU A 98 -12.33 -27.22 -5.89
C LEU A 98 -13.11 -26.32 -6.86
N PHE A 99 -12.53 -26.00 -8.01
CA PHE A 99 -13.20 -25.18 -9.01
C PHE A 99 -14.39 -25.91 -9.66
N PHE A 100 -14.31 -27.24 -9.84
CA PHE A 100 -15.35 -28.04 -10.52
C PHE A 100 -16.32 -28.76 -9.58
N ILE A 101 -15.90 -29.17 -8.37
CA ILE A 101 -16.78 -29.90 -7.42
C ILE A 101 -17.53 -28.94 -6.51
N TYR A 102 -16.92 -27.78 -6.15
CA TYR A 102 -17.57 -26.73 -5.35
C TYR A 102 -17.54 -25.37 -6.09
N PRO A 103 -18.13 -25.27 -7.29
CA PRO A 103 -18.05 -24.03 -8.08
C PRO A 103 -18.69 -22.85 -7.36
N GLY A 104 -19.67 -23.08 -6.47
CA GLY A 104 -20.30 -22.02 -5.69
C GLY A 104 -19.37 -21.40 -4.64
N ALA A 105 -18.64 -22.21 -3.87
CA ALA A 105 -17.78 -21.72 -2.80
C ALA A 105 -16.55 -20.96 -3.34
N SER A 106 -15.89 -21.50 -4.36
CA SER A 106 -14.74 -20.86 -5.01
C SER A 106 -15.12 -19.55 -5.70
N THR A 107 -16.29 -19.51 -6.34
CA THR A 107 -16.82 -18.31 -6.99
C THR A 107 -17.12 -17.22 -5.95
N ILE A 108 -17.74 -17.55 -4.82
CA ILE A 108 -18.03 -16.59 -3.74
C ILE A 108 -16.73 -15.99 -3.18
N ILE A 109 -15.72 -16.84 -2.89
CA ILE A 109 -14.42 -16.37 -2.38
C ILE A 109 -13.74 -15.45 -3.41
N ALA A 110 -13.74 -15.82 -4.69
CA ALA A 110 -13.18 -15.02 -5.76
C ALA A 110 -13.89 -13.66 -5.90
N VAL A 111 -15.21 -13.63 -5.83
CA VAL A 111 -15.99 -12.39 -5.89
C VAL A 111 -15.67 -11.48 -4.68
N ILE A 112 -15.62 -12.03 -3.47
CA ILE A 112 -15.27 -11.27 -2.27
C ILE A 112 -13.85 -10.69 -2.42
N TRP A 113 -12.90 -11.48 -2.91
CA TRP A 113 -11.52 -11.04 -3.11
C TRP A 113 -11.41 -9.93 -4.16
N ILE A 114 -12.13 -10.05 -5.29
CA ILE A 114 -12.17 -9.02 -6.34
C ILE A 114 -12.78 -7.73 -5.78
N LEU A 115 -13.92 -7.80 -5.11
CA LEU A 115 -14.58 -6.62 -4.53
C LEU A 115 -13.70 -5.94 -3.49
N ALA A 116 -13.06 -6.70 -2.60
CA ALA A 116 -12.13 -6.17 -1.60
C ALA A 116 -10.92 -5.50 -2.26
N THR A 117 -10.37 -6.07 -3.34
CA THR A 117 -9.24 -5.50 -4.09
C THR A 117 -9.63 -4.20 -4.80
N ILE A 118 -10.80 -4.14 -5.43
CA ILE A 118 -11.32 -2.92 -6.05
C ILE A 118 -11.49 -1.83 -4.98
N PHE A 119 -12.13 -2.15 -3.87
CA PHE A 119 -12.35 -1.22 -2.77
C PHE A 119 -11.01 -0.71 -2.22
N TYR A 120 -10.07 -1.60 -1.94
CA TYR A 120 -8.71 -1.26 -1.49
C TYR A 120 -8.01 -0.32 -2.47
N THR A 121 -8.09 -0.59 -3.77
CA THR A 121 -7.46 0.24 -4.81
C THR A 121 -8.08 1.65 -4.84
N VAL A 122 -9.41 1.74 -4.78
CA VAL A 122 -10.12 3.03 -4.74
C VAL A 122 -9.70 3.85 -3.51
N TYR A 123 -9.59 3.21 -2.34
CA TYR A 123 -9.14 3.88 -1.11
C TYR A 123 -7.69 4.38 -1.23
N ASN A 124 -6.79 3.58 -1.79
CA ASN A 124 -5.39 4.00 -2.00
C ASN A 124 -5.28 5.18 -2.98
N VAL A 125 -6.04 5.16 -4.07
CA VAL A 125 -6.05 6.29 -5.04
C VAL A 125 -6.60 7.56 -4.38
N ARG A 126 -7.70 7.46 -3.64
CA ARG A 126 -8.26 8.60 -2.91
C ARG A 126 -7.29 9.15 -1.86
N LEU A 127 -6.65 8.28 -1.08
CA LEU A 127 -5.64 8.69 -0.12
C LEU A 127 -4.46 9.38 -0.81
N GLY A 128 -3.96 8.82 -1.91
CA GLY A 128 -2.89 9.43 -2.72
C GLY A 128 -3.26 10.84 -3.20
N ILE A 129 -4.49 11.04 -3.70
CA ILE A 129 -5.00 12.35 -4.12
C ILE A 129 -5.05 13.32 -2.94
N ARG A 130 -5.49 12.88 -1.76
CA ARG A 130 -5.53 13.70 -0.55
C ARG A 130 -4.13 14.08 -0.09
N ILE A 131 -3.18 13.14 -0.08
CA ILE A 131 -1.77 13.42 0.23
C ILE A 131 -1.22 14.46 -0.77
N ALA A 132 -1.41 14.28 -2.08
CA ALA A 132 -0.94 15.23 -3.08
C ALA A 132 -1.47 16.64 -2.80
N ARG A 133 -2.76 16.80 -2.55
CA ARG A 133 -3.39 18.09 -2.23
C ARG A 133 -2.85 18.69 -0.93
N SER A 134 -2.62 17.89 0.10
CA SER A 134 -2.05 18.35 1.38
C SER A 134 -0.65 18.94 1.23
N PHE A 135 0.05 18.61 0.16
CA PHE A 135 1.37 19.16 -0.20
C PHE A 135 1.33 20.12 -1.39
N GLY A 136 0.15 20.59 -1.82
CA GLY A 136 -0.01 21.57 -2.90
C GLY A 136 0.13 21.01 -4.32
N TYR A 137 0.02 19.69 -4.51
CA TYR A 137 0.13 19.07 -5.83
C TYR A 137 -1.23 18.75 -6.43
N PRO A 138 -1.35 18.73 -7.77
CA PRO A 138 -2.60 18.42 -8.47
C PRO A 138 -3.03 16.96 -8.22
N PRO A 139 -4.35 16.66 -8.38
CA PRO A 139 -4.90 15.32 -8.13
C PRO A 139 -4.24 14.20 -8.94
N GLY A 140 -3.80 14.50 -10.18
CA GLY A 140 -3.08 13.54 -11.03
C GLY A 140 -1.79 13.02 -10.41
N TYR A 141 -1.10 13.84 -9.62
CA TYR A 141 0.07 13.43 -8.84
C TYR A 141 -0.29 12.38 -7.78
N GLY A 142 -1.49 12.50 -7.20
CA GLY A 142 -2.01 11.54 -6.22
C GLY A 142 -2.24 10.14 -6.78
N CYS A 143 -2.65 10.03 -8.04
CA CYS A 143 -2.71 8.73 -8.72
C CYS A 143 -1.31 8.10 -8.82
N GLY A 144 -0.28 8.91 -9.11
CA GLY A 144 1.11 8.46 -9.09
C GLY A 144 1.55 7.95 -7.72
N ILE A 145 1.16 8.61 -6.63
CA ILE A 145 1.43 8.14 -5.26
C ILE A 145 0.80 6.76 -5.01
N ALA A 146 -0.41 6.50 -5.51
CA ALA A 146 -1.09 5.23 -5.31
C ALA A 146 -0.40 4.05 -6.02
N PHE A 147 0.12 4.26 -7.25
CA PHE A 147 0.73 3.21 -8.06
C PHE A 147 2.25 3.10 -7.89
N LEU A 148 2.93 4.22 -7.69
CA LEU A 148 4.39 4.31 -7.56
C LEU A 148 4.79 5.15 -6.34
N PRO A 149 4.42 4.71 -5.11
CA PRO A 149 4.58 5.52 -3.89
C PRO A 149 6.02 5.94 -3.66
N LEU A 150 6.99 5.05 -3.87
CA LEU A 150 8.40 5.34 -3.64
C LEU A 150 8.89 6.53 -4.48
N PHE A 151 8.51 6.58 -5.76
CA PHE A 151 8.93 7.62 -6.68
C PHE A 151 8.26 8.96 -6.37
N PHE A 152 6.94 8.96 -6.22
CA PHE A 152 6.18 10.20 -6.03
C PHE A 152 6.34 10.78 -4.62
N LEU A 153 6.31 9.95 -3.57
CA LEU A 153 6.59 10.42 -2.20
C LEU A 153 8.07 10.83 -2.06
N GLY A 154 8.98 10.10 -2.70
CA GLY A 154 10.40 10.48 -2.75
C GLY A 154 10.61 11.84 -3.42
N ASN A 155 9.90 12.13 -4.51
CA ASN A 155 9.96 13.42 -5.17
C ASN A 155 9.43 14.56 -4.27
N LEU A 156 8.37 14.32 -3.48
CA LEU A 156 7.92 15.28 -2.46
C LEU A 156 9.04 15.62 -1.47
N VAL A 157 9.79 14.61 -1.03
CA VAL A 157 10.92 14.81 -0.11
C VAL A 157 12.05 15.56 -0.78
N LEU A 158 12.42 15.21 -2.01
CA LEU A 158 13.51 15.85 -2.76
C LEU A 158 13.22 17.32 -3.08
N LYS A 159 11.98 17.63 -3.44
CA LYS A 159 11.54 19.01 -3.72
C LYS A 159 11.24 19.85 -2.47
N ASN A 160 11.49 19.31 -1.30
CA ASN A 160 11.21 19.98 -0.03
C ASN A 160 9.75 20.49 0.10
N ALA A 161 8.79 19.75 -0.47
CA ALA A 161 7.38 20.09 -0.42
C ALA A 161 6.91 20.31 1.02
N GLN A 162 6.26 21.42 1.29
CA GLN A 162 5.74 21.75 2.62
C GLN A 162 4.33 21.21 2.78
N TYR A 163 4.01 20.76 3.98
CA TYR A 163 2.64 20.36 4.32
C TYR A 163 1.78 21.62 4.51
N ILE A 164 0.73 21.78 3.72
CA ILE A 164 -0.16 22.94 3.72
C ILE A 164 -1.31 22.75 4.72
N GLY A 165 -1.85 21.53 4.81
CA GLY A 165 -2.97 21.21 5.69
C GLY A 165 -3.84 20.06 5.19
N ASN A 166 -4.93 19.80 5.92
CA ASN A 166 -5.89 18.78 5.55
C ASN A 166 -6.89 19.33 4.51
N PRO A 167 -6.97 18.75 3.29
CA PRO A 167 -7.90 19.20 2.26
C PRO A 167 -9.40 19.02 2.60
N SER A 168 -9.70 18.34 3.69
CA SER A 168 -11.08 18.17 4.19
C SER A 168 -11.50 19.25 5.20
N GLU A 169 -10.56 20.05 5.70
CA GLU A 169 -10.81 21.14 6.64
C GLU A 169 -10.93 22.47 5.88
N GLU A 170 -11.97 23.24 6.12
CA GLU A 170 -12.13 24.58 5.54
C GLU A 170 -11.51 25.65 6.46
N PRO A 171 -10.90 26.72 5.92
CA PRO A 171 -10.71 27.03 4.50
C PRO A 171 -9.43 26.42 3.92
N PHE A 172 -9.54 25.50 2.96
CA PHE A 172 -8.40 24.98 2.21
C PHE A 172 -8.18 25.85 0.95
N PRO A 173 -6.97 26.34 0.67
CA PRO A 173 -6.73 27.23 -0.47
C PRO A 173 -7.04 26.50 -1.78
N PRO A 174 -7.69 27.18 -2.78
CA PRO A 174 -7.93 26.62 -4.08
C PRO A 174 -6.60 26.25 -4.77
N ILE A 175 -6.63 25.22 -5.62
CA ILE A 175 -5.40 24.70 -6.29
C ILE A 175 -4.70 25.79 -7.13
N THR A 176 -5.47 26.78 -7.64
CA THR A 176 -4.97 27.93 -8.42
C THR A 176 -4.06 28.86 -7.63
N ASP A 177 -4.22 28.90 -6.32
CA ASP A 177 -3.50 29.85 -5.43
C ASP A 177 -2.33 29.16 -4.72
N MET A 178 -2.10 27.86 -5.01
CA MET A 178 -0.97 27.12 -4.45
C MET A 178 0.31 27.46 -5.20
N PRO A 179 1.42 27.75 -4.47
CA PRO A 179 2.70 27.96 -5.11
C PRO A 179 3.11 26.67 -5.87
N ILE A 180 3.22 26.78 -7.19
CA ILE A 180 3.78 25.72 -8.03
C ILE A 180 5.28 25.69 -7.72
N LEU A 181 5.70 24.74 -6.89
CA LEU A 181 7.11 24.48 -6.56
C LEU A 181 7.79 23.61 -7.63
#